data_159b92a98b8f313819cead217ef0b34d
#
_entry.id   159b92a98b8f313819cead217ef0b34d
#
_cell.length_a   1.000
_cell.length_b   1.000
_cell.length_c   1.000
_cell.angle_alpha   90.00
_cell.angle_beta   90.00
_cell.angle_gamma   90.00
#
_symmetry.space_group_name_H-M   'P 1'
#
loop_
_entity.id
_entity.type
_entity.pdbx_description
1 polymer ?
#
loop_
_entity_poly.entity_id
_entity_poly.type
_entity_poly.pdbx_seq_one_letter_code
_entity_poly.pdbx_strand_id
1 'polypeptide(L)'
;MLYDFLKRTLDIIGSLFGIVILGLIFPFIAFAVKLSSPGPIFADVPKRSGKDGKSFKMYKFRSMIKDAHLLLQSDPKFKKLYEEYKKNSYKLSHDPRVTPVGHFIRKTSIDELPQFINVLKGEMSLVGPRAYYPDELINQQKAYPETKKYVKTLLTAKPGLTGPWQVSGRSDISFEKRVKLDASYAKKRSILYDLKIIILTIPALLSQKGAV
;
A
#
# COMPACT_ATOMS: atom_id res chain seq x y z
N MET A 1 -15.19 -18.92 10.88
CA MET A 1 -14.25 -19.32 11.96
C MET A 1 -12.98 -19.98 11.44
N LEU A 2 -13.02 -21.14 10.75
CA LEU A 2 -11.80 -21.84 10.30
C LEU A 2 -10.94 -20.99 9.35
N TYR A 3 -11.54 -20.31 8.36
CA TYR A 3 -10.80 -19.44 7.44
C TYR A 3 -10.06 -18.32 8.21
N ASP A 4 -10.73 -17.63 9.14
CA ASP A 4 -10.12 -16.50 9.85
C ASP A 4 -8.97 -16.95 10.75
N PHE A 5 -9.09 -18.14 11.36
CA PHE A 5 -8.01 -18.76 12.12
C PHE A 5 -6.80 -19.09 11.23
N LEU A 6 -7.00 -19.84 10.16
CA LEU A 6 -5.94 -20.23 9.22
C LEU A 6 -5.32 -18.99 8.56
N LYS A 7 -6.14 -18.02 8.20
CA LYS A 7 -5.69 -16.73 7.65
C LYS A 7 -4.78 -16.00 8.64
N ARG A 8 -5.17 -15.91 9.92
CA ARG A 8 -4.36 -15.25 10.94
C ARG A 8 -3.04 -15.99 11.20
N THR A 9 -3.05 -17.32 11.19
CA THR A 9 -1.85 -18.14 11.30
C THR A 9 -0.89 -17.88 10.14
N LEU A 10 -1.40 -17.88 8.90
CA LEU A 10 -0.62 -17.54 7.70
C LEU A 10 -0.03 -16.12 7.80
N ASP A 11 -0.83 -15.14 8.23
CA ASP A 11 -0.41 -13.76 8.41
C ASP A 11 0.74 -13.65 9.45
N ILE A 12 0.62 -14.34 10.58
CA ILE A 12 1.66 -14.32 11.64
C ILE A 12 2.95 -14.96 11.12
N ILE A 13 2.87 -16.19 10.58
CA ILE A 13 4.06 -16.91 10.10
C ILE A 13 4.77 -16.11 9.00
N GLY A 14 4.02 -15.65 7.99
CA GLY A 14 4.60 -14.89 6.90
C GLY A 14 5.13 -13.52 7.33
N SER A 15 4.48 -12.85 8.31
CA SER A 15 4.98 -11.59 8.82
C SER A 15 6.25 -11.75 9.68
N LEU A 16 6.36 -12.81 10.47
CA LEU A 16 7.59 -13.12 11.19
C LEU A 16 8.76 -13.38 10.23
N PHE A 17 8.52 -14.18 9.17
CA PHE A 17 9.52 -14.38 8.13
C PHE A 17 9.93 -13.06 7.44
N GLY A 18 8.95 -12.24 7.08
CA GLY A 18 9.20 -10.92 6.48
C GLY A 18 9.95 -9.96 7.42
N ILE A 19 9.71 -10.02 8.74
CA ILE A 19 10.43 -9.22 9.75
C ILE A 19 11.89 -9.69 9.89
N VAL A 20 12.17 -10.99 9.77
CA VAL A 20 13.56 -11.48 9.75
C VAL A 20 14.30 -10.92 8.54
N ILE A 21 13.71 -10.99 7.35
CA ILE A 21 14.29 -10.38 6.13
C ILE A 21 14.49 -8.89 6.30
N LEU A 22 13.46 -8.18 6.83
CA LEU A 22 13.56 -6.76 7.13
C LEU A 22 14.75 -6.46 8.05
N GLY A 23 14.94 -7.25 9.11
CA GLY A 23 16.06 -7.08 10.05
C GLY A 23 17.43 -7.17 9.38
N LEU A 24 17.59 -8.13 8.46
CA LEU A 24 18.85 -8.33 7.72
C LEU A 24 19.19 -7.15 6.79
N ILE A 25 18.20 -6.58 6.13
CA ILE A 25 18.43 -5.48 5.17
C ILE A 25 18.29 -4.08 5.79
N PHE A 26 17.68 -3.98 6.98
CA PHE A 26 17.38 -2.71 7.64
C PHE A 26 18.58 -1.78 7.77
N PRO A 27 19.77 -2.22 8.25
CA PRO A 27 20.93 -1.33 8.40
C PRO A 27 21.32 -0.66 7.08
N PHE A 28 21.33 -1.42 5.99
CA PHE A 28 21.72 -0.94 4.65
C PHE A 28 20.71 0.07 4.12
N ILE A 29 19.42 -0.22 4.22
CA ILE A 29 18.36 0.68 3.77
C ILE A 29 18.31 1.93 4.63
N ALA A 30 18.43 1.80 5.96
CA ALA A 30 18.45 2.92 6.89
C ALA A 30 19.60 3.88 6.58
N PHE A 31 20.80 3.35 6.33
CA PHE A 31 21.98 4.12 5.94
C PHE A 31 21.76 4.85 4.61
N ALA A 32 21.31 4.14 3.56
CA ALA A 32 21.04 4.72 2.25
C ALA A 32 19.96 5.84 2.32
N VAL A 33 18.88 5.62 3.06
CA VAL A 33 17.82 6.63 3.26
C VAL A 33 18.36 7.88 3.99
N LYS A 34 19.21 7.69 5.00
CA LYS A 34 19.83 8.81 5.74
C LYS A 34 20.80 9.63 4.87
N LEU A 35 21.58 8.97 4.01
CA LEU A 35 22.47 9.66 3.08
C LEU A 35 21.70 10.40 1.97
N SER A 36 20.56 9.87 1.56
CA SER A 36 19.80 10.41 0.43
C SER A 36 19.11 11.74 0.73
N SER A 37 18.67 11.96 1.97
CA SER A 37 18.06 13.22 2.40
C SER A 37 17.97 13.34 3.93
N PRO A 38 17.99 14.55 4.52
CA PRO A 38 17.80 14.76 5.95
C PRO A 38 16.44 14.26 6.43
N GLY A 39 16.36 13.68 7.65
CA GLY A 39 15.11 13.30 8.28
C GLY A 39 15.06 11.86 8.83
N PRO A 40 13.89 11.37 9.24
CA PRO A 40 13.71 10.04 9.82
C PRO A 40 13.89 8.93 8.77
N ILE A 41 14.17 7.69 9.22
CA ILE A 41 14.28 6.51 8.34
C ILE A 41 12.90 6.09 7.83
N PHE A 42 11.90 6.13 8.69
CA PHE A 42 10.52 5.81 8.34
C PHE A 42 9.78 7.03 7.83
N ALA A 43 8.91 6.82 6.85
CA ALA A 43 8.06 7.85 6.30
C ALA A 43 6.95 8.25 7.28
N ASP A 44 6.68 9.54 7.37
CA ASP A 44 5.44 10.02 7.96
C ASP A 44 4.37 10.03 6.87
N VAL A 45 3.60 8.94 6.83
CA VAL A 45 2.53 8.77 5.85
C VAL A 45 1.17 8.99 6.51
N PRO A 46 0.19 9.60 5.80
CA PRO A 46 -1.16 9.72 6.31
C PRO A 46 -1.78 8.36 6.64
N LYS A 47 -2.68 8.36 7.63
CA LYS A 47 -3.42 7.16 8.01
C LYS A 47 -4.14 6.54 6.83
N ARG A 48 -4.32 5.23 6.87
CA ARG A 48 -5.03 4.44 5.87
C ARG A 48 -6.32 3.85 6.45
N SER A 49 -7.27 3.59 5.57
CA SER A 49 -8.50 2.88 5.89
C SER A 49 -8.21 1.39 6.05
N GLY A 50 -8.46 0.87 7.22
CA GLY A 50 -8.39 -0.56 7.53
C GLY A 50 -9.77 -1.22 7.47
N LYS A 51 -9.87 -2.43 8.06
CA LYS A 51 -11.14 -3.15 8.19
C LYS A 51 -12.17 -2.31 8.92
N ASP A 52 -13.42 -2.35 8.43
CA ASP A 52 -14.57 -1.61 8.95
C ASP A 52 -14.35 -0.09 9.01
N GLY A 53 -13.46 0.44 8.13
CA GLY A 53 -13.14 1.86 8.06
C GLY A 53 -12.22 2.37 9.19
N LYS A 54 -11.74 1.51 10.08
CA LYS A 54 -10.83 1.90 11.17
C LYS A 54 -9.51 2.39 10.60
N SER A 55 -9.11 3.61 10.94
CA SER A 55 -7.86 4.18 10.47
C SER A 55 -6.66 3.59 11.21
N PHE A 56 -5.57 3.32 10.49
CA PHE A 56 -4.29 2.87 11.05
C PHE A 56 -3.10 3.58 10.41
N LYS A 57 -1.96 3.58 11.11
CA LYS A 57 -0.68 4.12 10.60
C LYS A 57 0.08 3.01 9.88
N MET A 58 0.30 3.19 8.58
CA MET A 58 1.05 2.24 7.76
C MET A 58 2.56 2.51 7.86
N TYR A 59 3.35 1.49 8.16
CA TYR A 59 4.81 1.62 8.25
C TYR A 59 5.44 1.49 6.87
N LYS A 60 6.32 2.44 6.53
CA LYS A 60 7.11 2.42 5.29
C LYS A 60 8.49 3.04 5.53
N PHE A 61 9.48 2.62 4.77
CA PHE A 61 10.71 3.40 4.66
C PHE A 61 10.43 4.71 3.93
N ARG A 62 11.19 5.73 4.31
CA ARG A 62 11.10 7.04 3.66
C ARG A 62 11.75 6.99 2.27
N SER A 63 10.94 7.14 1.25
CA SER A 63 11.32 7.21 -0.17
C SER A 63 11.27 8.63 -0.74
N MET A 64 10.82 9.59 0.04
CA MET A 64 10.65 10.99 -0.35
C MET A 64 11.40 11.93 0.59
N ILE A 65 11.52 13.19 0.21
CA ILE A 65 12.03 14.25 1.10
C ILE A 65 11.17 14.31 2.38
N LYS A 66 11.75 14.90 3.44
CA LYS A 66 11.03 15.09 4.71
C LYS A 66 9.75 15.89 4.46
N ASP A 67 8.68 15.53 5.18
CA ASP A 67 7.37 16.21 5.16
C ASP A 67 6.73 16.30 3.74
N ALA A 68 7.10 15.39 2.83
CA ALA A 68 6.67 15.41 1.43
C ALA A 68 5.15 15.49 1.24
N HIS A 69 4.36 14.86 2.12
CA HIS A 69 2.90 14.90 2.03
C HIS A 69 2.36 16.27 2.45
N LEU A 70 2.90 16.84 3.52
CA LEU A 70 2.54 18.18 3.99
C LEU A 70 2.91 19.24 2.93
N LEU A 71 4.13 19.17 2.40
CA LEU A 71 4.60 20.06 1.33
C LEU A 71 3.70 20.02 0.09
N LEU A 72 3.25 18.81 -0.31
CA LEU A 72 2.33 18.69 -1.44
C LEU A 72 1.02 19.47 -1.23
N GLN A 73 0.55 19.56 0.01
CA GLN A 73 -0.72 20.19 0.34
C GLN A 73 -0.60 21.68 0.64
N SER A 74 0.51 22.12 1.22
CA SER A 74 0.66 23.46 1.78
C SER A 74 1.58 24.39 0.97
N ASP A 75 2.54 23.86 0.20
CA ASP A 75 3.47 24.67 -0.56
C ASP A 75 2.85 25.09 -1.91
N PRO A 76 2.71 26.41 -2.20
CA PRO A 76 2.18 26.90 -3.47
C PRO A 76 2.88 26.34 -4.71
N LYS A 77 4.17 26.01 -4.62
CA LYS A 77 4.93 25.39 -5.71
C LYS A 77 4.37 24.05 -6.15
N PHE A 78 3.74 23.31 -5.26
CA PHE A 78 3.16 21.99 -5.52
C PHE A 78 1.66 22.01 -5.82
N LYS A 79 1.02 23.20 -5.90
CA LYS A 79 -0.45 23.29 -6.11
C LYS A 79 -0.91 22.52 -7.35
N LYS A 80 -0.27 22.71 -8.51
CA LYS A 80 -0.60 21.99 -9.75
C LYS A 80 -0.38 20.47 -9.60
N LEU A 81 0.72 20.09 -8.94
CA LEU A 81 1.04 18.68 -8.67
C LEU A 81 0.00 18.03 -7.74
N TYR A 82 -0.51 18.78 -6.77
CA TYR A 82 -1.57 18.30 -5.88
C TYR A 82 -2.91 18.08 -6.59
N GLU A 83 -3.25 18.99 -7.53
CA GLU A 83 -4.44 18.83 -8.38
C GLU A 83 -4.32 17.59 -9.28
N GLU A 84 -3.16 17.40 -9.91
CA GLU A 84 -2.85 16.21 -10.69
C GLU A 84 -2.91 14.94 -9.84
N TYR A 85 -2.30 14.94 -8.65
CA TYR A 85 -2.32 13.84 -7.69
C TYR A 85 -3.76 13.40 -7.36
N LYS A 86 -4.66 14.34 -7.06
CA LYS A 86 -6.08 14.04 -6.79
C LYS A 86 -6.81 13.49 -8.00
N LYS A 87 -6.59 14.10 -9.18
CA LYS A 87 -7.19 13.68 -10.44
C LYS A 87 -6.77 12.26 -10.85
N ASN A 88 -5.52 11.90 -10.61
CA ASN A 88 -4.94 10.60 -10.96
C ASN A 88 -5.06 9.56 -9.82
N SER A 89 -6.16 9.58 -9.07
CA SER A 89 -6.43 8.61 -8.00
C SER A 89 -5.28 8.50 -7.00
N TYR A 90 -4.76 9.65 -6.56
CA TYR A 90 -3.70 9.79 -5.56
C TYR A 90 -2.37 9.16 -5.98
N LYS A 91 -2.02 9.31 -7.27
CA LYS A 91 -0.76 8.86 -7.86
C LYS A 91 -0.18 9.90 -8.79
N LEU A 92 1.16 9.90 -8.88
CA LEU A 92 1.92 10.73 -9.81
C LEU A 92 2.89 9.82 -10.57
N SER A 93 2.97 9.96 -11.88
CA SER A 93 3.95 9.26 -12.71
C SER A 93 5.37 9.82 -12.49
N HIS A 94 5.46 11.13 -12.29
CA HIS A 94 6.69 11.84 -11.97
C HIS A 94 6.48 12.66 -10.71
N ASP A 95 7.13 12.25 -9.62
CA ASP A 95 7.02 12.92 -8.33
C ASP A 95 8.38 13.50 -7.93
N PRO A 96 8.58 14.83 -8.00
CA PRO A 96 9.86 15.48 -7.70
C PRO A 96 10.27 15.35 -6.23
N ARG A 97 9.39 14.87 -5.37
CA ARG A 97 9.66 14.67 -3.95
C ARG A 97 10.35 13.33 -3.68
N VAL A 98 10.36 12.41 -4.66
CA VAL A 98 11.02 11.11 -4.53
C VAL A 98 12.52 11.28 -4.63
N THR A 99 13.27 10.76 -3.65
CA THR A 99 14.72 10.80 -3.65
C THR A 99 15.33 9.76 -4.60
N PRO A 100 16.62 9.88 -5.04
CA PRO A 100 17.24 8.83 -5.85
C PRO A 100 17.19 7.43 -5.21
N VAL A 101 17.51 7.32 -3.92
CA VAL A 101 17.34 6.08 -3.17
C VAL A 101 15.86 5.69 -3.09
N GLY A 102 14.96 6.67 -2.96
CA GLY A 102 13.52 6.47 -2.96
C GLY A 102 13.01 5.80 -4.24
N HIS A 103 13.51 6.20 -5.40
CA HIS A 103 13.17 5.54 -6.67
C HIS A 103 13.54 4.05 -6.66
N PHE A 104 14.75 3.72 -6.18
CA PHE A 104 15.19 2.33 -6.09
C PHE A 104 14.32 1.51 -5.14
N ILE A 105 14.10 1.97 -3.90
CA ILE A 105 13.34 1.19 -2.91
C ILE A 105 11.85 1.06 -3.27
N ARG A 106 11.26 2.05 -3.96
CA ARG A 106 9.87 1.97 -4.49
C ARG A 106 9.78 0.99 -5.64
N LYS A 107 10.70 1.07 -6.60
CA LYS A 107 10.75 0.16 -7.75
C LYS A 107 10.87 -1.30 -7.34
N THR A 108 11.61 -1.58 -6.26
CA THR A 108 11.79 -2.92 -5.68
C THR A 108 10.75 -3.25 -4.61
N SER A 109 9.86 -2.32 -4.26
CA SER A 109 8.89 -2.45 -3.16
C SER A 109 9.52 -2.70 -1.77
N ILE A 110 10.81 -2.44 -1.61
CA ILE A 110 11.53 -2.55 -0.33
C ILE A 110 10.98 -1.53 0.69
N ASP A 111 10.50 -0.37 0.21
CA ASP A 111 9.88 0.64 1.07
C ASP A 111 8.66 0.11 1.82
N GLU A 112 8.04 -0.97 1.37
CA GLU A 112 6.84 -1.57 1.95
C GLU A 112 7.12 -2.67 2.99
N LEU A 113 8.36 -3.16 3.09
CA LEU A 113 8.71 -4.25 4.02
C LEU A 113 8.36 -3.94 5.50
N PRO A 114 8.46 -2.69 6.01
CA PRO A 114 8.02 -2.40 7.38
C PRO A 114 6.53 -2.68 7.64
N GLN A 115 5.69 -2.83 6.60
CA GLN A 115 4.28 -3.20 6.76
C GLN A 115 4.08 -4.62 7.33
N PHE A 116 5.09 -5.49 7.30
CA PHE A 116 5.01 -6.76 8.03
C PHE A 116 4.73 -6.54 9.53
N ILE A 117 5.17 -5.41 10.10
CA ILE A 117 4.81 -5.00 11.46
C ILE A 117 3.30 -4.73 11.58
N ASN A 118 2.67 -4.08 10.58
CA ASN A 118 1.21 -3.88 10.57
C ASN A 118 0.46 -5.21 10.46
N VAL A 119 0.99 -6.17 9.67
CA VAL A 119 0.40 -7.51 9.55
C VAL A 119 0.49 -8.24 10.90
N LEU A 120 1.65 -8.21 11.56
CA LEU A 120 1.84 -8.84 12.87
C LEU A 120 0.93 -8.22 13.94
N LYS A 121 0.74 -6.89 13.92
CA LYS A 121 -0.21 -6.18 14.79
C LYS A 121 -1.69 -6.50 14.47
N GLY A 122 -1.97 -7.08 13.29
CA GLY A 122 -3.33 -7.40 12.85
C GLY A 122 -4.10 -6.22 12.26
N GLU A 123 -3.43 -5.10 11.99
CA GLU A 123 -3.97 -3.93 11.27
C GLU A 123 -4.10 -4.22 9.76
N MET A 124 -3.18 -5.03 9.24
CA MET A 124 -3.13 -5.52 7.87
C MET A 124 -3.13 -7.05 7.84
N SER A 125 -3.15 -7.60 6.64
CA SER A 125 -2.96 -9.00 6.30
C SER A 125 -1.89 -9.13 5.22
N LEU A 126 -1.30 -10.31 5.02
CA LEU A 126 -0.43 -10.55 3.86
C LEU A 126 -1.18 -10.32 2.56
N VAL A 127 -2.40 -10.85 2.44
CA VAL A 127 -3.26 -10.70 1.26
C VAL A 127 -4.55 -10.01 1.63
N GLY A 128 -4.92 -8.97 0.88
CA GLY A 128 -6.13 -8.21 1.11
C GLY A 128 -6.36 -7.10 0.08
N PRO A 129 -7.45 -6.34 0.24
CA PRO A 129 -7.69 -5.12 -0.52
C PRO A 129 -6.57 -4.09 -0.33
N ARG A 130 -6.47 -3.12 -1.24
CA ARG A 130 -5.57 -1.98 -1.06
C ARG A 130 -5.89 -1.19 0.23
N ALA A 131 -4.86 -0.73 0.91
CA ALA A 131 -4.97 0.25 1.99
C ALA A 131 -5.19 1.65 1.39
N TYR A 132 -6.45 2.06 1.19
CA TYR A 132 -6.81 3.36 0.63
C TYR A 132 -6.64 4.49 1.63
N TYR A 133 -6.42 5.73 1.13
CA TYR A 133 -6.60 6.92 1.96
C TYR A 133 -8.09 7.15 2.25
N PRO A 134 -8.47 7.61 3.45
CA PRO A 134 -9.88 7.92 3.74
C PRO A 134 -10.48 8.96 2.79
N ASP A 135 -9.73 10.01 2.50
CA ASP A 135 -10.14 11.08 1.56
C ASP A 135 -10.17 10.61 0.10
N GLU A 136 -9.28 9.68 -0.31
CA GLU A 136 -9.36 9.02 -1.61
C GLU A 136 -10.71 8.32 -1.78
N LEU A 137 -11.12 7.52 -0.78
CA LEU A 137 -12.40 6.82 -0.83
C LEU A 137 -13.58 7.79 -0.91
N ILE A 138 -13.55 8.86 -0.09
CA ILE A 138 -14.63 9.87 -0.08
C ILE A 138 -14.73 10.58 -1.43
N ASN A 139 -13.61 11.07 -1.96
CA ASN A 139 -13.59 11.86 -3.19
C ASN A 139 -13.92 11.01 -4.42
N GLN A 140 -13.37 9.81 -4.50
CA GLN A 140 -13.63 8.90 -5.63
C GLN A 140 -15.07 8.39 -5.63
N GLN A 141 -15.70 8.16 -4.48
CA GLN A 141 -17.11 7.80 -4.41
C GLN A 141 -18.06 8.96 -4.78
N LYS A 142 -17.62 10.21 -4.67
CA LYS A 142 -18.37 11.36 -5.21
C LYS A 142 -18.29 11.38 -6.74
N ALA A 143 -17.10 11.12 -7.30
CA ALA A 143 -16.90 11.08 -8.75
C ALA A 143 -17.53 9.82 -9.40
N TYR A 144 -17.53 8.69 -8.70
CA TYR A 144 -18.04 7.39 -9.18
C TYR A 144 -19.00 6.78 -8.16
N PRO A 145 -20.26 7.28 -8.04
CA PRO A 145 -21.21 6.87 -7.00
C PRO A 145 -21.54 5.38 -6.96
N GLU A 146 -21.49 4.71 -8.11
CA GLU A 146 -21.73 3.26 -8.26
C GLU A 146 -20.68 2.41 -7.54
N THR A 147 -19.52 2.99 -7.19
CA THR A 147 -18.45 2.30 -6.45
C THR A 147 -18.74 2.14 -4.97
N LYS A 148 -19.71 2.88 -4.40
CA LYS A 148 -20.05 2.82 -2.96
C LYS A 148 -20.29 1.41 -2.46
N LYS A 149 -21.01 0.58 -3.21
CA LYS A 149 -21.27 -0.83 -2.86
C LYS A 149 -20.01 -1.68 -2.79
N TYR A 150 -19.04 -1.42 -3.68
CA TYR A 150 -17.76 -2.12 -3.70
C TYR A 150 -16.87 -1.66 -2.55
N VAL A 151 -16.81 -0.35 -2.27
CA VAL A 151 -16.07 0.20 -1.13
C VAL A 151 -16.59 -0.36 0.19
N LYS A 152 -17.92 -0.39 0.39
CA LYS A 152 -18.52 -1.03 1.56
C LYS A 152 -18.09 -2.50 1.71
N THR A 153 -18.02 -3.24 0.60
CA THR A 153 -17.64 -4.65 0.61
C THR A 153 -16.15 -4.85 0.88
N LEU A 154 -15.26 -4.11 0.20
CA LEU A 154 -13.82 -4.28 0.41
C LEU A 154 -13.38 -3.95 1.84
N LEU A 155 -14.05 -2.99 2.49
CA LEU A 155 -13.76 -2.63 3.88
C LEU A 155 -14.15 -3.72 4.89
N THR A 156 -14.86 -4.77 4.51
CA THR A 156 -15.13 -5.94 5.40
C THR A 156 -13.90 -6.83 5.59
N ALA A 157 -12.83 -6.61 4.81
CA ALA A 157 -11.57 -7.33 4.92
C ALA A 157 -10.45 -6.40 5.42
N LYS A 158 -9.42 -6.99 6.06
CA LYS A 158 -8.19 -6.24 6.38
C LYS A 158 -7.47 -5.90 5.08
N PRO A 159 -6.86 -4.70 4.96
CA PRO A 159 -6.02 -4.37 3.82
C PRO A 159 -4.80 -5.30 3.77
N GLY A 160 -4.35 -5.61 2.54
CA GLY A 160 -3.23 -6.51 2.32
C GLY A 160 -1.91 -5.80 2.00
N LEU A 161 -0.81 -6.45 2.36
CA LEU A 161 0.53 -6.12 1.85
C LEU A 161 0.58 -6.38 0.33
N THR A 162 -0.02 -7.48 -0.11
CA THR A 162 -0.36 -7.75 -1.51
C THR A 162 -1.85 -8.00 -1.67
N GLY A 163 -2.33 -8.11 -2.91
CA GLY A 163 -3.74 -8.35 -3.17
C GLY A 163 -4.08 -8.42 -4.65
N PRO A 164 -5.35 -8.60 -5.00
CA PRO A 164 -5.78 -8.82 -6.38
C PRO A 164 -5.41 -7.67 -7.32
N TRP A 165 -5.46 -6.41 -6.86
CA TRP A 165 -5.11 -5.28 -7.70
C TRP A 165 -3.59 -5.22 -8.00
N GLN A 166 -2.73 -5.62 -7.03
CA GLN A 166 -1.28 -5.63 -7.23
C GLN A 166 -0.86 -6.63 -8.32
N VAL A 167 -1.51 -7.80 -8.35
CA VAL A 167 -1.21 -8.86 -9.34
C VAL A 167 -1.93 -8.66 -10.67
N SER A 168 -2.87 -7.70 -10.76
CA SER A 168 -3.69 -7.44 -11.96
C SER A 168 -3.29 -6.18 -12.73
N GLY A 169 -2.15 -5.54 -12.43
CA GLY A 169 -1.66 -4.38 -13.17
C GLY A 169 -1.36 -3.15 -12.33
N ARG A 170 -1.44 -3.23 -10.98
CA ARG A 170 -0.99 -2.17 -10.05
C ARG A 170 -1.55 -0.79 -10.39
N SER A 171 -0.65 0.15 -10.75
CA SER A 171 -1.01 1.54 -11.04
C SER A 171 -1.76 1.74 -12.36
N ASP A 172 -1.72 0.78 -13.28
CA ASP A 172 -2.30 0.89 -14.62
C ASP A 172 -3.81 0.65 -14.65
N ILE A 173 -4.42 0.28 -13.50
CA ILE A 173 -5.86 0.06 -13.43
C ILE A 173 -6.59 1.23 -12.76
N SER A 174 -7.77 1.60 -13.30
CA SER A 174 -8.61 2.67 -12.77
C SER A 174 -9.09 2.38 -11.34
N PHE A 175 -9.51 3.43 -10.64
CA PHE A 175 -10.11 3.29 -9.30
C PHE A 175 -11.28 2.31 -9.29
N GLU A 176 -12.21 2.44 -10.24
CA GLU A 176 -13.40 1.59 -10.33
C GLU A 176 -13.03 0.10 -10.51
N LYS A 177 -12.09 -0.20 -11.42
CA LYS A 177 -11.63 -1.58 -11.63
C LYS A 177 -10.95 -2.12 -10.37
N ARG A 178 -10.16 -1.29 -9.69
CA ARG A 178 -9.45 -1.65 -8.47
C ARG A 178 -10.42 -2.01 -7.34
N VAL A 179 -11.41 -1.15 -7.05
CA VAL A 179 -12.38 -1.44 -5.98
C VAL A 179 -13.29 -2.63 -6.30
N LYS A 180 -13.57 -2.90 -7.58
CA LYS A 180 -14.29 -4.12 -8.01
C LYS A 180 -13.48 -5.38 -7.72
N LEU A 181 -12.16 -5.38 -8.05
CA LEU A 181 -11.26 -6.49 -7.76
C LEU A 181 -11.15 -6.74 -6.26
N ASP A 182 -10.93 -5.69 -5.47
CA ASP A 182 -10.79 -5.75 -4.03
C ASP A 182 -12.08 -6.20 -3.34
N ALA A 183 -13.24 -5.75 -3.81
CA ALA A 183 -14.54 -6.20 -3.32
C ALA A 183 -14.82 -7.67 -3.68
N SER A 184 -14.42 -8.10 -4.89
CA SER A 184 -14.53 -9.51 -5.30
C SER A 184 -13.69 -10.41 -4.39
N TYR A 185 -12.46 -9.99 -4.09
CA TYR A 185 -11.61 -10.69 -3.12
C TYR A 185 -12.28 -10.78 -1.76
N ALA A 186 -12.75 -9.66 -1.21
CA ALA A 186 -13.39 -9.65 0.12
C ALA A 186 -14.58 -10.61 0.24
N LYS A 187 -15.32 -10.84 -0.88
CA LYS A 187 -16.43 -11.82 -0.94
C LYS A 187 -15.95 -13.27 -1.09
N LYS A 188 -14.90 -13.50 -1.89
CA LYS A 188 -14.46 -14.84 -2.31
C LYS A 188 -13.21 -15.33 -1.59
N ARG A 189 -12.73 -14.58 -0.59
CA ARG A 189 -11.48 -14.89 0.13
C ARG A 189 -11.46 -16.32 0.65
N SER A 190 -10.37 -17.01 0.40
CA SER A 190 -10.08 -18.36 0.87
C SER A 190 -8.57 -18.55 0.97
N ILE A 191 -8.11 -19.54 1.73
CA ILE A 191 -6.67 -19.81 1.86
C ILE A 191 -6.03 -20.12 0.50
N LEU A 192 -6.70 -20.90 -0.34
CA LEU A 192 -6.20 -21.20 -1.69
C LEU A 192 -6.09 -19.95 -2.57
N TYR A 193 -7.06 -19.03 -2.44
CA TYR A 193 -7.01 -17.78 -3.18
C TYR A 193 -5.89 -16.87 -2.66
N ASP A 194 -5.66 -16.83 -1.35
CA ASP A 194 -4.54 -16.09 -0.76
C ASP A 194 -3.19 -16.65 -1.23
N LEU A 195 -3.00 -17.97 -1.18
CA LEU A 195 -1.78 -18.61 -1.69
C LEU A 195 -1.55 -18.33 -3.17
N LYS A 196 -2.61 -18.39 -3.99
CA LYS A 196 -2.53 -18.00 -5.40
C LYS A 196 -2.05 -16.56 -5.58
N ILE A 197 -2.58 -15.60 -4.82
CA ILE A 197 -2.15 -14.20 -4.89
C ILE A 197 -0.70 -14.04 -4.44
N ILE A 198 -0.27 -14.73 -3.38
CA ILE A 198 1.13 -14.71 -2.91
C ILE A 198 2.07 -15.18 -4.03
N ILE A 199 1.76 -16.31 -4.67
CA ILE A 199 2.55 -16.83 -5.79
C ILE A 199 2.59 -15.84 -6.96
N LEU A 200 1.46 -15.26 -7.34
CA LEU A 200 1.38 -14.28 -8.42
C LEU A 200 2.06 -12.94 -8.07
N THR A 201 2.29 -12.66 -6.80
CA THR A 201 3.00 -11.44 -6.37
C THR A 201 4.47 -11.48 -6.77
N ILE A 202 5.11 -12.65 -6.79
CA ILE A 202 6.53 -12.80 -7.17
C ILE A 202 6.79 -12.26 -8.59
N PRO A 203 6.14 -12.77 -9.66
CA PRO A 203 6.34 -12.23 -11.00
C PRO A 203 5.86 -10.77 -11.13
N ALA A 204 4.82 -10.35 -10.39
CA ALA A 204 4.37 -8.96 -10.39
C ALA A 204 5.41 -8.00 -9.80
N LEU A 205 6.16 -8.42 -8.78
CA LEU A 205 7.29 -7.65 -8.22
C LEU A 205 8.47 -7.61 -9.20
N LEU A 206 8.83 -8.74 -9.80
CA LEU A 206 9.95 -8.86 -10.73
C LEU A 206 9.73 -8.08 -12.03
N SER A 207 8.50 -8.06 -12.54
CA SER A 207 8.16 -7.31 -13.77
C SER A 207 8.23 -5.81 -13.60
N GLN A 208 8.14 -5.30 -12.37
CA GLN A 208 8.12 -3.87 -12.01
C GLN A 208 7.05 -3.04 -12.76
N LYS A 209 6.14 -3.67 -13.52
CA LYS A 209 5.04 -2.98 -14.24
C LYS A 209 4.13 -2.28 -13.24
N GLY A 210 3.82 -1.00 -13.49
CA GLY A 210 2.97 -0.20 -12.61
C GLY A 210 3.58 0.08 -11.23
N ALA A 211 4.88 -0.12 -11.01
CA ALA A 211 5.60 0.37 -9.85
C ALA A 211 5.91 1.86 -10.06
N VAL A 212 5.39 2.74 -9.18
CA VAL A 212 5.52 4.22 -9.28
C VAL A 212 6.08 4.75 -7.97
#